data_ec8fba8f7b5c354e7eadab3041227d7d
#
_entry.id   ec8fba8f7b5c354e7eadab3041227d7d
#
_cell.length_a   1.000
_cell.length_b   1.000
_cell.length_c   1.000
_cell.angle_alpha   90.00
_cell.angle_beta   90.00
_cell.angle_gamma   90.00
#
_symmetry.space_group_name_H-M   'P 1'
#
loop_
_entity.id
_entity.type
_entity.pdbx_description
1 polymer ?
#
loop_
_entity_poly.entity_id
_entity_poly.type
_entity_poly.pdbx_seq_one_letter_code
_entity_poly.pdbx_strand_id
1 'polypeptide(L)'
;MSGERRLRQKRIGLVPALLLACLLLAVVDFILFAQRAARADHAPEITADAIVALTGGSGLRIAAGVDLVSEGRGARLLISGVHPDVTVEDLIALAGGSADVWACCVDVGYVAETTLGNADETAAWAYERGYESLIIVTSDYHMPRSLIVLEKAMPDIALKPWPVRTVNDPARIWADPDSFRGVLLEWAKWRVTTFA
;
A
#
# COMPACT_ATOMS: atom_id res chain seq x y z
N MET A 1 56.63 -17.23 4.26
CA MET A 1 55.56 -17.52 3.23
C MET A 1 54.32 -18.23 3.77
N SER A 2 54.26 -18.77 4.98
CA SER A 2 53.07 -19.50 5.48
C SER A 2 51.98 -18.61 6.13
N GLY A 3 52.32 -17.44 6.64
CA GLY A 3 51.40 -16.56 7.33
C GLY A 3 50.43 -15.82 6.42
N GLU A 4 50.87 -15.35 5.26
CA GLU A 4 50.03 -14.64 4.29
C GLU A 4 48.95 -15.53 3.62
N ARG A 5 49.25 -16.81 3.38
CA ARG A 5 48.27 -17.77 2.86
C ARG A 5 47.16 -18.04 3.87
N ARG A 6 47.45 -18.11 5.16
CA ARG A 6 46.45 -18.33 6.22
C ARG A 6 45.51 -17.12 6.40
N LEU A 7 46.00 -15.90 6.26
CA LEU A 7 45.19 -14.69 6.35
C LEU A 7 44.29 -14.52 5.13
N ARG A 8 44.79 -14.87 3.93
CA ARG A 8 44.00 -14.85 2.69
C ARG A 8 42.88 -15.90 2.71
N GLN A 9 43.14 -17.08 3.22
CA GLN A 9 42.15 -18.16 3.35
C GLN A 9 41.05 -17.85 4.36
N LYS A 10 41.37 -17.14 5.48
CA LYS A 10 40.35 -16.66 6.43
C LYS A 10 39.47 -15.55 5.85
N ARG A 11 40.04 -14.66 4.99
CA ARG A 11 39.29 -13.60 4.33
C ARG A 11 38.33 -14.15 3.27
N ILE A 12 38.70 -15.22 2.55
CA ILE A 12 37.83 -15.89 1.57
C ILE A 12 36.63 -16.54 2.27
N GLY A 13 36.79 -17.05 3.50
CA GLY A 13 35.67 -17.60 4.27
C GLY A 13 34.75 -16.55 4.91
N LEU A 14 35.24 -15.35 5.17
CA LEU A 14 34.45 -14.27 5.78
C LEU A 14 33.42 -13.67 4.81
N VAL A 15 33.81 -13.44 3.55
CA VAL A 15 32.91 -12.87 2.53
C VAL A 15 31.67 -13.73 2.29
N PRO A 16 31.78 -15.05 1.99
CA PRO A 16 30.58 -15.87 1.81
C PRO A 16 29.76 -16.01 3.10
N ALA A 17 30.39 -15.98 4.28
CA ALA A 17 29.67 -15.98 5.55
C ALA A 17 28.85 -14.71 5.74
N LEU A 18 29.40 -13.53 5.41
CA LEU A 18 28.67 -12.26 5.44
C LEU A 18 27.53 -12.21 4.42
N LEU A 19 27.77 -12.70 3.19
CA LEU A 19 26.72 -12.77 2.16
C LEU A 19 25.57 -13.67 2.60
N LEU A 20 25.89 -14.83 3.20
CA LEU A 20 24.87 -15.73 3.74
C LEU A 20 24.09 -15.06 4.88
N ALA A 21 24.77 -14.39 5.80
CA ALA A 21 24.12 -13.65 6.88
C ALA A 21 23.18 -12.55 6.35
N CYS A 22 23.62 -11.77 5.36
CA CYS A 22 22.78 -10.76 4.70
C CYS A 22 21.57 -11.38 4.02
N LEU A 23 21.74 -12.51 3.33
CA LEU A 23 20.63 -13.23 2.69
C LEU A 23 19.62 -13.73 3.73
N LEU A 24 20.10 -14.33 4.81
CA LEU A 24 19.21 -14.81 5.89
C LEU A 24 18.44 -13.65 6.54
N LEU A 25 19.10 -12.51 6.79
CA LEU A 25 18.43 -11.31 7.30
C LEU A 25 17.36 -10.79 6.33
N ALA A 26 17.64 -10.76 5.02
CA ALA A 26 16.67 -10.36 4.01
C ALA A 26 15.47 -11.31 3.95
N VAL A 27 15.71 -12.62 4.06
CA VAL A 27 14.63 -13.63 4.11
C VAL A 27 13.76 -13.46 5.36
N VAL A 28 14.38 -13.29 6.53
CA VAL A 28 13.64 -13.06 7.79
C VAL A 28 12.81 -11.77 7.69
N ASP A 29 13.40 -10.72 7.17
CA ASP A 29 12.73 -9.43 7.01
C ASP A 29 11.54 -9.51 6.04
N PHE A 30 11.69 -10.20 4.91
CA PHE A 30 10.60 -10.49 4.00
C PHE A 30 9.47 -11.28 4.67
N ILE A 31 9.80 -12.33 5.43
CA ILE A 31 8.81 -13.13 6.15
C ILE A 31 8.06 -12.26 7.17
N LEU A 32 8.76 -11.42 7.91
CA LEU A 32 8.14 -10.50 8.88
C LEU A 32 7.22 -9.49 8.19
N PHE A 33 7.63 -8.95 7.04
CA PHE A 33 6.79 -8.08 6.21
C PHE A 33 5.50 -8.79 5.78
N ALA A 34 5.62 -9.98 5.18
CA ALA A 34 4.47 -10.76 4.73
C ALA A 34 3.53 -11.12 5.88
N GLN A 35 4.06 -11.51 7.05
CA GLN A 35 3.26 -11.80 8.23
C GLN A 35 2.53 -10.56 8.78
N ARG A 36 3.17 -9.39 8.77
CA ARG A 36 2.52 -8.14 9.19
C ARG A 36 1.39 -7.76 8.23
N ALA A 37 1.65 -7.86 6.93
CA ALA A 37 0.63 -7.60 5.92
C ALA A 37 -0.55 -8.59 6.04
N ALA A 38 -0.29 -9.89 6.22
CA ALA A 38 -1.33 -10.91 6.37
C ALA A 38 -2.20 -10.74 7.64
N ARG A 39 -1.66 -10.09 8.67
CA ARG A 39 -2.36 -9.80 9.93
C ARG A 39 -2.92 -8.38 9.99
N ALA A 40 -2.69 -7.59 8.93
CA ALA A 40 -3.22 -6.24 8.88
C ALA A 40 -4.76 -6.29 8.92
N ASP A 41 -5.31 -5.51 9.82
CA ASP A 41 -6.74 -5.38 10.04
C ASP A 41 -7.06 -3.92 10.35
N HIS A 42 -8.32 -3.58 10.41
CA HIS A 42 -8.81 -2.25 10.73
C HIS A 42 -9.70 -2.28 11.98
N ALA A 43 -9.76 -1.15 12.70
CA ALA A 43 -10.70 -1.03 13.80
C ALA A 43 -12.14 -1.01 13.24
N PRO A 44 -13.08 -1.82 13.77
CA PRO A 44 -14.42 -1.97 13.21
C PRO A 44 -15.23 -0.66 13.18
N GLU A 45 -14.95 0.26 14.13
CA GLU A 45 -15.66 1.54 14.26
C GLU A 45 -14.82 2.74 13.76
N ILE A 46 -13.87 2.52 12.84
CA ILE A 46 -13.02 3.57 12.31
C ILE A 46 -13.83 4.61 11.50
N THR A 47 -13.62 5.88 11.79
CA THR A 47 -14.16 7.03 11.06
C THR A 47 -13.07 8.06 10.83
N ALA A 48 -13.19 8.88 9.79
CA ALA A 48 -12.31 10.01 9.49
C ALA A 48 -13.09 11.11 8.79
N ASP A 49 -12.45 12.25 8.51
CA ASP A 49 -13.11 13.32 7.74
C ASP A 49 -13.43 12.86 6.31
N ALA A 50 -12.52 12.07 5.72
CA ALA A 50 -12.73 11.52 4.39
C ALA A 50 -12.01 10.17 4.19
N ILE A 51 -12.22 9.58 3.01
CA ILE A 51 -11.72 8.27 2.62
C ILE A 51 -10.93 8.41 1.32
N VAL A 52 -9.83 7.66 1.19
CA VAL A 52 -9.02 7.61 -0.03
C VAL A 52 -8.82 6.16 -0.44
N ALA A 53 -9.29 5.78 -1.62
CA ALA A 53 -9.02 4.49 -2.23
C ALA A 53 -7.89 4.61 -3.26
N LEU A 54 -6.75 3.98 -2.99
CA LEU A 54 -5.64 3.94 -3.93
C LEU A 54 -5.89 2.87 -4.99
N THR A 55 -5.92 3.26 -6.26
CA THR A 55 -6.16 2.35 -7.39
C THR A 55 -5.02 1.36 -7.59
N GLY A 56 -5.25 0.37 -8.46
CA GLY A 56 -4.30 -0.65 -8.86
C GLY A 56 -4.81 -2.08 -8.58
N GLY A 57 -4.62 -2.97 -9.53
CA GLY A 57 -5.03 -4.37 -9.45
C GLY A 57 -6.54 -4.58 -9.55
N SER A 58 -7.18 -4.98 -8.47
CA SER A 58 -8.61 -5.28 -8.46
C SER A 58 -9.47 -4.11 -8.01
N GLY A 59 -10.74 -4.06 -8.43
CA GLY A 59 -11.75 -3.07 -7.98
C GLY A 59 -12.14 -3.16 -6.51
N LEU A 60 -11.66 -4.18 -5.78
CA LEU A 60 -12.03 -4.41 -4.37
C LEU A 60 -11.72 -3.24 -3.44
N ARG A 61 -10.66 -2.47 -3.73
CA ARG A 61 -10.31 -1.28 -2.94
C ARG A 61 -11.32 -0.16 -3.15
N ILE A 62 -11.77 0.02 -4.40
CA ILE A 62 -12.76 1.03 -4.77
C ILE A 62 -14.10 0.66 -4.14
N ALA A 63 -14.51 -0.61 -4.26
CA ALA A 63 -15.74 -1.10 -3.64
C ALA A 63 -15.73 -0.88 -2.11
N ALA A 64 -14.63 -1.24 -1.43
CA ALA A 64 -14.50 -0.98 0.00
C ALA A 64 -14.56 0.53 0.35
N GLY A 65 -13.99 1.41 -0.48
CA GLY A 65 -14.10 2.85 -0.31
C GLY A 65 -15.54 3.35 -0.47
N VAL A 66 -16.27 2.83 -1.46
CA VAL A 66 -17.69 3.14 -1.70
C VAL A 66 -18.58 2.65 -0.55
N ASP A 67 -18.30 1.45 -0.01
CA ASP A 67 -19.00 0.93 1.16
C ASP A 67 -18.79 1.84 2.39
N LEU A 68 -17.56 2.22 2.65
CA LEU A 68 -17.20 3.09 3.78
C LEU A 68 -17.87 4.46 3.72
N VAL A 69 -17.90 5.12 2.55
CA VAL A 69 -18.59 6.40 2.42
C VAL A 69 -20.10 6.23 2.52
N SER A 70 -20.66 5.12 2.03
CA SER A 70 -22.09 4.79 2.15
C SER A 70 -22.50 4.53 3.61
N GLU A 71 -21.58 3.99 4.43
CA GLU A 71 -21.76 3.79 5.88
C GLU A 71 -21.54 5.07 6.71
N GLY A 72 -21.18 6.19 6.07
CA GLY A 72 -20.89 7.46 6.76
C GLY A 72 -19.58 7.46 7.55
N ARG A 73 -18.60 6.61 7.18
CA ARG A 73 -17.28 6.53 7.83
C ARG A 73 -16.38 7.72 7.49
N GLY A 74 -16.70 8.45 6.44
CA GLY A 74 -16.09 9.70 6.00
C GLY A 74 -17.06 10.47 5.11
N ALA A 75 -16.91 11.79 5.03
CA ALA A 75 -17.83 12.65 4.28
C ALA A 75 -17.71 12.46 2.75
N ARG A 76 -16.54 12.11 2.26
CA ARG A 76 -16.23 11.93 0.83
C ARG A 76 -15.22 10.81 0.61
N LEU A 77 -15.23 10.27 -0.62
CA LEU A 77 -14.25 9.31 -1.13
C LEU A 77 -13.45 9.95 -2.27
N LEU A 78 -12.13 9.92 -2.19
CA LEU A 78 -11.25 10.10 -3.35
C LEU A 78 -10.83 8.73 -3.88
N ILE A 79 -11.04 8.48 -5.17
CA ILE A 79 -10.43 7.36 -5.89
C ILE A 79 -9.19 7.90 -6.61
N SER A 80 -8.00 7.67 -6.04
CA SER A 80 -6.75 8.25 -6.54
C SER A 80 -6.02 7.32 -7.51
N GLY A 81 -5.46 7.89 -8.59
CA GLY A 81 -4.66 7.18 -9.59
C GLY A 81 -5.49 6.38 -10.58
N VAL A 82 -6.65 6.87 -10.97
CA VAL A 82 -7.46 6.24 -12.02
C VAL A 82 -6.81 6.50 -13.38
N HIS A 83 -6.74 5.46 -14.22
CA HIS A 83 -6.23 5.64 -15.58
C HIS A 83 -7.16 6.55 -16.38
N PRO A 84 -6.63 7.50 -17.20
CA PRO A 84 -7.45 8.47 -17.93
C PRO A 84 -8.51 7.87 -18.86
N ASP A 85 -8.31 6.64 -19.34
CA ASP A 85 -9.27 5.95 -20.21
C ASP A 85 -10.43 5.29 -19.45
N VAL A 86 -10.38 5.26 -18.10
CA VAL A 86 -11.43 4.65 -17.26
C VAL A 86 -12.47 5.71 -16.93
N THR A 87 -13.72 5.45 -17.30
CA THR A 87 -14.83 6.36 -17.03
C THR A 87 -15.42 6.18 -15.63
N VAL A 88 -16.20 7.14 -15.17
CA VAL A 88 -16.94 7.00 -13.89
C VAL A 88 -17.94 5.84 -13.97
N GLU A 89 -18.56 5.63 -15.12
CA GLU A 89 -19.48 4.52 -15.38
C GLU A 89 -18.79 3.16 -15.22
N ASP A 90 -17.53 3.04 -15.70
CA ASP A 90 -16.72 1.83 -15.50
C ASP A 90 -16.43 1.58 -14.03
N LEU A 91 -16.12 2.64 -13.28
CA LEU A 91 -15.88 2.55 -11.83
C LEU A 91 -17.15 2.15 -11.08
N ILE A 92 -18.30 2.68 -11.45
CA ILE A 92 -19.62 2.29 -10.90
C ILE A 92 -19.91 0.81 -11.18
N ALA A 93 -19.69 0.36 -12.41
CA ALA A 93 -19.87 -1.02 -12.80
C ALA A 93 -18.94 -1.98 -12.03
N LEU A 94 -17.71 -1.53 -11.72
CA LEU A 94 -16.70 -2.30 -11.01
C LEU A 94 -16.95 -2.37 -9.49
N ALA A 95 -17.34 -1.25 -8.89
CA ALA A 95 -17.40 -1.09 -7.43
C ALA A 95 -18.82 -1.15 -6.86
N GLY A 96 -19.84 -0.94 -7.68
CA GLY A 96 -21.22 -0.83 -7.21
C GLY A 96 -21.51 0.48 -6.50
N GLY A 97 -22.44 0.44 -5.54
CA GLY A 97 -22.91 1.60 -4.80
C GLY A 97 -24.11 2.29 -5.44
N SER A 98 -24.77 3.18 -4.70
CA SER A 98 -25.93 3.92 -5.21
C SER A 98 -25.52 5.12 -6.07
N ALA A 99 -26.36 5.50 -7.03
CA ALA A 99 -26.12 6.69 -7.85
C ALA A 99 -25.99 7.98 -7.00
N ASP A 100 -26.72 8.06 -5.90
CA ASP A 100 -26.69 9.21 -5.00
C ASP A 100 -25.30 9.35 -4.33
N VAL A 101 -24.69 8.24 -3.88
CA VAL A 101 -23.34 8.24 -3.29
C VAL A 101 -22.30 8.69 -4.32
N TRP A 102 -22.39 8.19 -5.54
CA TRP A 102 -21.48 8.60 -6.61
C TRP A 102 -21.64 10.08 -6.98
N ALA A 103 -22.87 10.58 -7.04
CA ALA A 103 -23.14 11.96 -7.38
C ALA A 103 -22.74 12.97 -6.29
N CYS A 104 -22.94 12.62 -5.00
CA CYS A 104 -22.66 13.55 -3.90
C CYS A 104 -21.20 13.52 -3.44
N CYS A 105 -20.62 12.29 -3.38
CA CYS A 105 -19.62 12.05 -2.37
C CYS A 105 -18.37 11.32 -2.89
N VAL A 106 -18.26 11.07 -4.21
CA VAL A 106 -17.10 10.44 -4.84
C VAL A 106 -16.39 11.41 -5.77
N ASP A 107 -15.11 11.63 -5.51
CA ASP A 107 -14.19 12.36 -6.37
C ASP A 107 -13.24 11.38 -7.06
N VAL A 108 -12.89 11.61 -8.32
CA VAL A 108 -12.00 10.73 -9.10
C VAL A 108 -10.75 11.50 -9.51
N GLY A 109 -9.58 11.00 -9.11
CA GLY A 109 -8.27 11.54 -9.43
C GLY A 109 -7.64 10.78 -10.59
N TYR A 110 -7.24 11.50 -11.64
CA TYR A 110 -6.66 10.96 -12.89
C TYR A 110 -5.20 11.37 -13.10
N VAL A 111 -4.58 12.08 -12.15
CA VAL A 111 -3.24 12.65 -12.34
C VAL A 111 -2.15 11.69 -11.90
N ALA A 112 -2.43 10.85 -10.92
CA ALA A 112 -1.43 9.99 -10.31
C ALA A 112 -1.17 8.71 -11.12
N GLU A 113 0.07 8.53 -11.58
CA GLU A 113 0.52 7.30 -12.26
C GLU A 113 1.37 6.39 -11.35
N THR A 114 1.79 6.88 -10.20
CA THR A 114 2.69 6.21 -9.25
C THR A 114 2.19 6.34 -7.82
N THR A 115 2.75 5.56 -6.89
CA THR A 115 2.41 5.70 -5.47
C THR A 115 2.79 7.08 -4.91
N LEU A 116 3.87 7.69 -5.43
CA LEU A 116 4.23 9.06 -5.07
C LEU A 116 3.20 10.05 -5.62
N GLY A 117 2.81 9.89 -6.88
CA GLY A 117 1.74 10.70 -7.48
C GLY A 117 0.41 10.56 -6.72
N ASN A 118 0.05 9.34 -6.27
CA ASN A 118 -1.13 9.16 -5.41
C ASN A 118 -1.04 9.95 -4.11
N ALA A 119 0.16 10.07 -3.52
CA ALA A 119 0.33 10.85 -2.31
C ALA A 119 0.19 12.35 -2.58
N ASP A 120 0.77 12.85 -3.68
CA ASP A 120 0.67 14.26 -4.07
C ASP A 120 -0.79 14.64 -4.41
N GLU A 121 -1.49 13.78 -5.17
CA GLU A 121 -2.91 13.97 -5.53
C GLU A 121 -3.80 13.95 -4.28
N THR A 122 -3.58 12.98 -3.37
CA THR A 122 -4.30 12.89 -2.10
C THR A 122 -4.05 14.12 -1.22
N ALA A 123 -2.79 14.55 -1.10
CA ALA A 123 -2.42 15.71 -0.30
C ALA A 123 -3.10 17.00 -0.82
N ALA A 124 -3.02 17.23 -2.13
CA ALA A 124 -3.68 18.38 -2.74
C ALA A 124 -5.19 18.39 -2.46
N TRP A 125 -5.85 17.24 -2.67
CA TRP A 125 -7.28 17.09 -2.41
C TRP A 125 -7.67 17.27 -0.94
N ALA A 126 -6.88 16.73 -0.01
CA ALA A 126 -7.16 16.79 1.42
C ALA A 126 -6.97 18.21 1.98
N TYR A 127 -5.86 18.87 1.63
CA TYR A 127 -5.57 20.23 2.07
C TYR A 127 -6.54 21.27 1.50
N GLU A 128 -6.95 21.13 0.23
CA GLU A 128 -7.97 22.00 -0.37
C GLU A 128 -9.30 21.96 0.41
N ARG A 129 -9.63 20.82 1.00
CA ARG A 129 -10.88 20.60 1.76
C ARG A 129 -10.73 20.80 3.27
N GLY A 130 -9.51 21.01 3.76
CA GLY A 130 -9.23 21.18 5.18
C GLY A 130 -9.46 19.92 6.01
N TYR A 131 -9.23 18.74 5.43
CA TYR A 131 -9.33 17.48 6.17
C TYR A 131 -8.12 17.26 7.08
N GLU A 132 -8.37 16.79 8.30
CA GLU A 132 -7.36 16.48 9.31
C GLU A 132 -7.15 14.98 9.50
N SER A 133 -8.05 14.15 8.96
CA SER A 133 -7.97 12.70 9.05
C SER A 133 -8.50 12.00 7.80
N LEU A 134 -7.83 10.91 7.39
CA LEU A 134 -8.18 10.11 6.22
C LEU A 134 -8.18 8.62 6.53
N ILE A 135 -9.21 7.88 6.09
CA ILE A 135 -9.14 6.43 5.97
C ILE A 135 -8.44 6.11 4.65
N ILE A 136 -7.35 5.37 4.71
CA ILE A 136 -6.58 4.95 3.54
C ILE A 136 -6.92 3.50 3.18
N VAL A 137 -7.59 3.31 2.05
CA VAL A 137 -8.02 2.02 1.53
C VAL A 137 -7.04 1.54 0.46
N THR A 138 -6.32 0.48 0.72
CA THR A 138 -5.43 -0.17 -0.24
C THR A 138 -5.22 -1.64 0.10
N SER A 139 -4.49 -2.40 -0.74
CA SER A 139 -4.19 -3.79 -0.41
C SER A 139 -3.35 -3.90 0.85
N ASP A 140 -3.57 -4.95 1.62
CA ASP A 140 -2.84 -5.28 2.83
C ASP A 140 -1.32 -5.27 2.64
N TYR A 141 -0.79 -5.92 1.57
CA TYR A 141 0.64 -5.91 1.24
C TYR A 141 1.16 -4.56 0.74
N HIS A 142 0.29 -3.69 0.21
CA HIS A 142 0.66 -2.36 -0.29
C HIS A 142 0.60 -1.27 0.80
N MET A 143 -0.19 -1.49 1.85
CA MET A 143 -0.42 -0.54 2.94
C MET A 143 0.86 0.00 3.57
N PRO A 144 1.89 -0.82 3.91
CA PRO A 144 3.08 -0.30 4.57
C PRO A 144 3.83 0.74 3.74
N ARG A 145 3.92 0.56 2.41
CA ARG A 145 4.57 1.52 1.53
C ARG A 145 3.73 2.76 1.29
N SER A 146 2.43 2.58 1.11
CA SER A 146 1.50 3.70 0.91
C SER A 146 1.52 4.67 2.09
N LEU A 147 1.48 4.17 3.33
CA LEU A 147 1.53 5.02 4.52
C LEU A 147 2.81 5.85 4.60
N ILE A 148 4.00 5.27 4.33
CA ILE A 148 5.26 6.02 4.34
C ILE A 148 5.21 7.21 3.37
N VAL A 149 4.70 6.99 2.16
CA VAL A 149 4.67 8.03 1.13
C VAL A 149 3.62 9.09 1.45
N LEU A 150 2.44 8.66 1.92
CA LEU A 150 1.37 9.56 2.33
C LEU A 150 1.74 10.39 3.57
N GLU A 151 2.37 9.80 4.58
CA GLU A 151 2.85 10.51 5.78
C GLU A 151 3.91 11.57 5.44
N LYS A 152 4.78 11.30 4.45
CA LYS A 152 5.74 12.29 3.97
C LYS A 152 5.06 13.45 3.25
N ALA A 153 3.99 13.20 2.48
CA ALA A 153 3.27 14.23 1.73
C ALA A 153 2.32 15.05 2.61
N MET A 154 1.79 14.46 3.67
CA MET A 154 0.80 15.09 4.57
C MET A 154 1.09 14.74 6.05
N PRO A 155 2.17 15.30 6.62
CA PRO A 155 2.60 14.97 7.99
C PRO A 155 1.59 15.42 9.08
N ASP A 156 0.72 16.37 8.76
CA ASP A 156 -0.25 16.92 9.70
C ASP A 156 -1.64 16.24 9.62
N ILE A 157 -1.83 15.28 8.69
CA ILE A 157 -3.09 14.58 8.52
C ILE A 157 -3.01 13.19 9.16
N ALA A 158 -3.96 12.85 10.01
CA ALA A 158 -4.03 11.55 10.64
C ALA A 158 -4.47 10.47 9.64
N LEU A 159 -3.59 9.52 9.31
CA LEU A 159 -3.86 8.43 8.39
C LEU A 159 -4.34 7.19 9.15
N LYS A 160 -5.48 6.65 8.76
CA LYS A 160 -6.14 5.48 9.37
C LYS A 160 -6.19 4.35 8.33
N PRO A 161 -5.39 3.29 8.48
CA PRO A 161 -5.32 2.22 7.48
C PRO A 161 -6.59 1.38 7.44
N TRP A 162 -7.02 1.06 6.21
CA TRP A 162 -8.07 0.10 5.89
C TRP A 162 -7.55 -0.90 4.84
N PRO A 163 -6.85 -1.96 5.29
CA PRO A 163 -6.28 -2.95 4.40
C PRO A 163 -7.37 -3.83 3.78
N VAL A 164 -7.28 -4.03 2.47
CA VAL A 164 -8.18 -4.89 1.70
C VAL A 164 -7.40 -6.11 1.19
N ARG A 165 -7.93 -7.30 1.40
CA ARG A 165 -7.38 -8.51 0.81
C ARG A 165 -7.67 -8.55 -0.67
N THR A 166 -6.64 -8.82 -1.46
CA THR A 166 -6.73 -8.84 -2.94
C THR A 166 -6.13 -10.14 -3.48
N VAL A 167 -5.95 -10.23 -4.81
CA VAL A 167 -5.42 -11.43 -5.47
C VAL A 167 -4.02 -11.84 -4.98
N ASN A 168 -3.17 -10.86 -4.64
CA ASN A 168 -1.86 -11.12 -4.03
C ASN A 168 -2.05 -11.20 -2.51
N ASP A 169 -2.31 -12.38 -1.99
CA ASP A 169 -2.59 -12.60 -0.57
C ASP A 169 -1.30 -12.93 0.22
N PRO A 170 -0.87 -12.07 1.15
CA PRO A 170 0.32 -12.32 1.97
C PRO A 170 0.24 -13.58 2.83
N ALA A 171 -0.97 -14.06 3.15
CA ALA A 171 -1.16 -15.30 3.89
C ALA A 171 -0.92 -16.54 3.02
N ARG A 172 -0.94 -16.41 1.70
CA ARG A 172 -0.83 -17.51 0.74
C ARG A 172 0.51 -17.59 0.00
N ILE A 173 1.50 -16.79 0.37
CA ILE A 173 2.81 -16.72 -0.32
C ILE A 173 3.51 -18.07 -0.46
N TRP A 174 3.24 -19.04 0.43
CA TRP A 174 3.83 -20.39 0.35
C TRP A 174 3.02 -21.37 -0.51
N ALA A 175 1.79 -21.03 -0.84
CA ALA A 175 0.87 -21.88 -1.60
C ALA A 175 0.55 -21.35 -3.00
N ASP A 176 0.84 -20.07 -3.25
CA ASP A 176 0.51 -19.37 -4.50
C ASP A 176 1.71 -18.56 -5.01
N PRO A 177 2.32 -18.97 -6.16
CA PRO A 177 3.47 -18.30 -6.74
C PRO A 177 3.23 -16.84 -7.14
N ASP A 178 2.00 -16.49 -7.55
CA ASP A 178 1.66 -15.12 -7.95
C ASP A 178 1.60 -14.22 -6.71
N SER A 179 0.99 -14.67 -5.63
CA SER A 179 1.03 -14.00 -4.33
C SER A 179 2.46 -13.85 -3.81
N PHE A 180 3.29 -14.90 -3.91
CA PHE A 180 4.71 -14.80 -3.51
C PHE A 180 5.43 -13.71 -4.30
N ARG A 181 5.31 -13.72 -5.63
CA ARG A 181 5.95 -12.74 -6.51
C ARG A 181 5.46 -11.32 -6.23
N GLY A 182 4.14 -11.13 -6.11
CA GLY A 182 3.52 -9.83 -5.86
C GLY A 182 3.98 -9.22 -4.53
N VAL A 183 3.94 -10.01 -3.46
CA VAL A 183 4.36 -9.59 -2.12
C VAL A 183 5.87 -9.35 -2.04
N LEU A 184 6.69 -10.18 -2.72
CA LEU A 184 8.15 -9.99 -2.78
C LEU A 184 8.54 -8.69 -3.48
N LEU A 185 7.91 -8.39 -4.62
CA LEU A 185 8.15 -7.15 -5.35
C LEU A 185 7.73 -5.93 -4.51
N GLU A 186 6.62 -6.02 -3.79
CA GLU A 186 6.16 -4.93 -2.95
C GLU A 186 7.06 -4.74 -1.72
N TRP A 187 7.55 -5.81 -1.10
CA TRP A 187 8.56 -5.74 -0.04
C TRP A 187 9.83 -5.03 -0.51
N ALA A 188 10.32 -5.36 -1.71
CA ALA A 188 11.51 -4.70 -2.26
C ALA A 188 11.28 -3.19 -2.47
N LYS A 189 10.12 -2.80 -3.03
CA LYS A 189 9.73 -1.39 -3.19
C LYS A 189 9.58 -0.69 -1.84
N TRP A 190 8.96 -1.33 -0.86
CA TRP A 190 8.80 -0.80 0.49
C TRP A 190 10.16 -0.52 1.14
N ARG A 191 11.15 -1.44 0.98
CA ARG A 191 12.51 -1.23 1.47
C ARG A 191 13.18 -0.02 0.82
N VAL A 192 13.09 0.11 -0.49
CA VAL A 192 13.62 1.29 -1.21
C VAL A 192 12.97 2.57 -0.67
N THR A 193 11.65 2.58 -0.52
CA THR A 193 10.90 3.76 -0.02
C THR A 193 11.27 4.13 1.41
N THR A 194 11.60 3.16 2.26
CA THR A 194 11.97 3.39 3.67
C THR A 194 13.33 4.11 3.79
N PHE A 195 14.25 3.91 2.83
CA PHE A 195 15.59 4.48 2.85
C PHE A 195 15.79 5.69 1.92
N ALA A 196 14.77 6.05 1.12
CA ALA A 196 14.73 7.23 0.26
C ALA A 196 14.13 8.43 1.01
#